data_0186853f383ce3a1031b5e7f281ade41
#
_entry.id   0186853f383ce3a1031b5e7f281ade41
#
_cell.length_a   1.000
_cell.length_b   1.000
_cell.length_c   1.000
_cell.angle_alpha   90.00
_cell.angle_beta   90.00
_cell.angle_gamma   90.00
#
_symmetry.space_group_name_H-M   'P 1'
#
loop_
_entity.id
_entity.type
_entity.pdbx_description
1 polymer ?
#
loop_
_entity_poly.entity_id
_entity_poly.type
_entity_poly.pdbx_seq_one_letter_code
_entity_poly.pdbx_strand_id
1 'polypeptide(L)'
;MEIQQRLEPLKINYSYGPYNVVKDEQQWIRISEGCPWNHEFCYEPTEYKLFEIPEIERNKVGVMDMNLLCKPQALDIIKELGKKRVDGKVVQYEMLCGIDYRFLTPELAQALFDSRFGAFNKKCEWYRSIRIAWDEEFTEQEKIKDAIKTLETVGYSSEEIMVFMICNWKIPYSTNLRKLDLCKIWGVKVADCYYDNQLGPTFIPLHWELKQIYDFRRKARKHNQMIRFKIDPQPSINQHSNMIDISIKGE
;
A
#
# COMPACT_ATOMS: atom_id res chain seq x y z
N MET A 1 2.37 -39.05 -9.41
CA MET A 1 2.57 -37.90 -8.48
C MET A 1 3.59 -36.97 -9.16
N GLU A 2 3.11 -36.14 -10.07
CA GLU A 2 3.96 -35.18 -10.75
C GLU A 2 4.26 -34.03 -9.81
N ILE A 3 5.51 -33.86 -9.50
CA ILE A 3 6.03 -32.70 -8.80
C ILE A 3 5.85 -31.54 -9.80
N GLN A 4 4.83 -30.71 -9.59
CA GLN A 4 4.80 -29.40 -10.20
C GLN A 4 6.06 -28.67 -9.73
N GLN A 5 7.08 -28.63 -10.57
CA GLN A 5 8.20 -27.71 -10.40
C GLN A 5 7.56 -26.31 -10.29
N ARG A 6 7.56 -25.76 -9.10
CA ARG A 6 7.21 -24.35 -8.89
C ARG A 6 8.25 -23.56 -9.64
N LEU A 7 7.88 -23.07 -10.81
CA LEU A 7 8.70 -22.11 -11.53
C LEU A 7 8.82 -20.89 -10.61
N GLU A 8 10.00 -20.70 -10.04
CA GLU A 8 10.30 -19.44 -9.38
C GLU A 8 10.17 -18.33 -10.43
N PRO A 9 9.43 -17.26 -10.13
CA PRO A 9 9.28 -16.17 -11.09
C PRO A 9 10.66 -15.61 -11.39
N LEU A 10 11.04 -15.62 -12.66
CA LEU A 10 12.23 -14.91 -13.12
C LEU A 10 12.03 -13.43 -12.79
N LYS A 11 12.88 -12.90 -11.94
CA LYS A 11 12.90 -11.46 -11.69
C LYS A 11 13.37 -10.76 -12.96
N ILE A 12 12.45 -10.14 -13.66
CA ILE A 12 12.75 -9.32 -14.83
C ILE A 12 12.58 -7.86 -14.38
N ASN A 13 13.68 -7.14 -14.30
CA ASN A 13 13.64 -5.70 -14.07
C ASN A 13 13.28 -5.00 -15.38
N TYR A 14 12.17 -4.28 -15.38
CA TYR A 14 11.74 -3.50 -16.53
C TYR A 14 11.99 -2.02 -16.30
N SER A 15 12.66 -1.38 -17.26
CA SER A 15 12.59 0.07 -17.39
C SER A 15 11.36 0.41 -18.23
N TYR A 16 10.36 1.02 -17.61
CA TYR A 16 9.12 1.41 -18.30
C TYR A 16 9.22 2.78 -18.94
N GLY A 17 10.22 3.57 -18.54
CA GLY A 17 10.35 4.95 -18.98
C GLY A 17 9.21 5.88 -18.49
N PRO A 18 9.17 7.10 -19.03
CA PRO A 18 8.11 8.05 -18.72
C PRO A 18 6.78 7.54 -19.27
N TYR A 19 5.70 7.88 -18.58
CA TYR A 19 4.35 7.51 -18.96
C TYR A 19 3.43 8.73 -18.85
N ASN A 20 2.62 8.95 -19.88
CA ASN A 20 1.59 9.96 -19.90
C ASN A 20 0.42 9.48 -20.76
N VAL A 21 -0.67 9.10 -20.12
CA VAL A 21 -1.90 8.69 -20.82
C VAL A 21 -3.07 9.50 -20.30
N VAL A 22 -3.67 10.25 -21.21
CA VAL A 22 -4.85 11.09 -20.96
C VAL A 22 -6.09 10.35 -21.47
N LYS A 23 -7.09 10.16 -20.61
CA LYS A 23 -8.43 9.67 -20.95
C LYS A 23 -9.47 10.71 -20.58
N ASP A 24 -10.75 10.40 -20.80
CA ASP A 24 -11.84 11.36 -20.66
C ASP A 24 -11.85 12.07 -19.31
N GLU A 25 -11.75 11.33 -18.22
CA GLU A 25 -11.85 11.89 -16.86
C GLU A 25 -10.56 11.90 -16.07
N GLN A 26 -9.55 11.13 -16.47
CA GLN A 26 -8.35 10.89 -15.67
C GLN A 26 -7.10 10.83 -16.55
N GLN A 27 -5.99 11.24 -15.99
CA GLN A 27 -4.65 11.12 -16.59
C GLN A 27 -3.78 10.23 -15.70
N TRP A 28 -2.92 9.42 -16.32
CA TRP A 28 -1.93 8.60 -15.62
C TRP A 28 -0.55 9.04 -16.04
N ILE A 29 0.30 9.28 -15.04
CA ILE A 29 1.67 9.73 -15.26
C ILE A 29 2.66 8.84 -14.52
N ARG A 30 3.86 8.72 -15.08
CA ARG A 30 5.05 8.22 -14.40
C ARG A 30 6.15 9.25 -14.56
N ILE A 31 6.71 9.70 -13.45
CA ILE A 31 7.70 10.78 -13.38
C ILE A 31 9.03 10.31 -12.79
N SER A 32 9.08 9.08 -12.29
CA SER A 32 10.33 8.45 -11.88
C SER A 32 10.27 6.93 -12.00
N GLU A 33 11.44 6.31 -12.05
CA GLU A 33 11.62 4.87 -11.86
C GLU A 33 12.83 4.59 -10.95
N GLY A 34 12.96 3.34 -10.52
CA GLY A 34 14.02 2.86 -9.65
C GLY A 34 13.62 2.80 -8.17
N CYS A 35 14.02 1.71 -7.51
CA CYS A 35 13.76 1.47 -6.10
C CYS A 35 14.97 0.77 -5.46
N PRO A 36 15.48 1.23 -4.30
CA PRO A 36 16.70 0.68 -3.71
C PRO A 36 16.51 -0.71 -3.11
N TRP A 37 15.26 -1.14 -2.85
CA TRP A 37 15.00 -2.36 -2.09
C TRP A 37 15.14 -3.65 -2.87
N ASN A 38 14.99 -3.61 -4.18
CA ASN A 38 15.18 -4.77 -5.05
C ASN A 38 14.40 -6.03 -4.60
N HIS A 39 13.17 -5.87 -4.14
CA HIS A 39 12.36 -7.00 -3.68
C HIS A 39 12.17 -8.05 -4.79
N GLU A 40 12.20 -9.32 -4.44
CA GLU A 40 12.05 -10.43 -5.39
C GLU A 40 10.70 -10.43 -6.11
N PHE A 41 9.64 -9.91 -5.48
CA PHE A 41 8.31 -9.81 -6.07
C PHE A 41 8.13 -8.57 -6.95
N CYS A 42 9.07 -7.64 -6.92
CA CYS A 42 8.97 -6.36 -7.61
C CYS A 42 9.83 -6.37 -8.87
N TYR A 43 9.28 -5.85 -9.94
CA TYR A 43 9.97 -5.72 -11.22
C TYR A 43 10.61 -4.34 -11.44
N GLU A 44 10.48 -3.43 -10.47
CA GLU A 44 11.09 -2.10 -10.54
C GLU A 44 12.61 -2.22 -10.59
N PRO A 45 13.31 -1.50 -11.51
CA PRO A 45 14.76 -1.49 -11.56
C PRO A 45 15.34 -0.85 -10.30
N THR A 46 16.60 -1.15 -10.00
CA THR A 46 17.31 -0.48 -8.89
C THR A 46 17.90 0.86 -9.30
N GLU A 47 18.16 1.04 -10.59
CA GLU A 47 18.70 2.27 -11.12
C GLU A 47 17.66 3.39 -11.06
N TYR A 48 18.06 4.48 -10.47
CA TYR A 48 17.23 5.66 -10.31
C TYR A 48 17.20 6.52 -11.58
N LYS A 49 15.99 6.89 -12.03
CA LYS A 49 15.78 7.86 -13.10
C LYS A 49 14.63 8.79 -12.76
N LEU A 50 14.82 10.08 -13.09
CA LEU A 50 13.74 11.06 -13.10
C LEU A 50 13.36 11.37 -14.54
N PHE A 51 12.06 11.60 -14.74
CA PHE A 51 11.49 12.06 -15.99
C PHE A 51 10.91 13.46 -15.79
N GLU A 52 10.75 14.16 -16.88
CA GLU A 52 10.04 15.43 -16.86
C GLU A 52 8.57 15.23 -16.46
N ILE A 53 8.05 16.13 -15.63
CA ILE A 53 6.63 16.11 -15.28
C ILE A 53 5.85 16.52 -16.55
N PRO A 54 5.00 15.65 -17.10
CA PRO A 54 4.26 15.98 -18.31
C PRO A 54 3.25 17.10 -18.05
N GLU A 55 2.75 17.68 -19.11
CA GLU A 55 1.62 18.60 -19.01
C GLU A 55 0.43 17.91 -18.36
N ILE A 56 -0.16 18.56 -17.36
CA ILE A 56 -1.34 18.04 -16.65
C ILE A 56 -2.59 18.60 -17.30
N GLU A 57 -3.30 17.72 -17.98
CA GLU A 57 -4.50 18.04 -18.78
C GLU A 57 -5.81 17.65 -18.08
N ARG A 58 -5.72 16.89 -16.98
CA ARG A 58 -6.87 16.44 -16.18
C ARG A 58 -6.67 16.81 -14.72
N ASN A 59 -7.76 17.18 -14.06
CA ASN A 59 -7.73 17.47 -12.63
C ASN A 59 -7.75 16.22 -11.73
N LYS A 60 -7.72 15.03 -12.33
CA LYS A 60 -7.63 13.73 -11.66
C LYS A 60 -6.45 12.96 -12.24
N VAL A 61 -5.42 12.74 -11.43
CA VAL A 61 -4.15 12.19 -11.90
C VAL A 61 -3.73 10.98 -11.06
N GLY A 62 -3.54 9.85 -11.74
CA GLY A 62 -2.91 8.66 -11.15
C GLY A 62 -1.39 8.71 -11.34
N VAL A 63 -0.63 8.70 -10.25
CA VAL A 63 0.83 8.62 -10.26
C VAL A 63 1.23 7.15 -10.16
N MET A 64 1.91 6.65 -11.20
CA MET A 64 2.24 5.23 -11.38
C MET A 64 3.64 4.86 -10.88
N ASP A 65 4.32 5.79 -10.24
CA ASP A 65 5.64 5.55 -9.67
C ASP A 65 5.58 4.47 -8.59
N MET A 66 6.47 3.50 -8.66
CA MET A 66 6.51 2.40 -7.68
C MET A 66 7.02 2.87 -6.33
N ASN A 67 7.96 3.81 -6.31
CA ASN A 67 8.51 4.40 -5.07
C ASN A 67 8.99 5.82 -5.30
N LEU A 68 8.06 6.79 -5.39
CA LEU A 68 8.41 8.20 -5.57
C LEU A 68 9.17 8.75 -4.36
N LEU A 69 8.80 8.37 -3.15
CA LEU A 69 9.33 8.95 -1.92
C LEU A 69 10.82 8.66 -1.71
N CYS A 70 11.37 7.62 -2.31
CA CYS A 70 12.80 7.33 -2.20
C CYS A 70 13.69 8.27 -3.03
N LYS A 71 13.09 9.17 -3.82
CA LYS A 71 13.82 10.10 -4.68
C LYS A 71 14.27 11.33 -3.89
N PRO A 72 15.51 11.79 -4.03
CA PRO A 72 15.97 13.03 -3.37
C PRO A 72 15.10 14.25 -3.68
N GLN A 73 14.48 14.29 -4.89
CA GLN A 73 13.62 15.38 -5.34
C GLN A 73 12.14 15.18 -5.02
N ALA A 74 11.76 14.11 -4.27
CA ALA A 74 10.37 13.77 -4.01
C ALA A 74 9.55 14.93 -3.45
N LEU A 75 10.12 15.67 -2.49
CA LEU A 75 9.45 16.81 -1.87
C LEU A 75 9.16 17.93 -2.88
N ASP A 76 10.11 18.27 -3.72
CA ASP A 76 9.95 19.32 -4.73
C ASP A 76 8.96 18.91 -5.81
N ILE A 77 9.02 17.66 -6.26
CA ILE A 77 8.07 17.07 -7.21
C ILE A 77 6.64 17.13 -6.67
N ILE A 78 6.41 16.68 -5.43
CA ILE A 78 5.08 16.69 -4.81
C ILE A 78 4.55 18.11 -4.68
N LYS A 79 5.39 19.06 -4.25
CA LYS A 79 5.03 20.49 -4.16
C LYS A 79 4.75 21.10 -5.53
N GLU A 80 5.49 20.72 -6.56
CA GLU A 80 5.25 21.18 -7.93
C GLU A 80 3.91 20.66 -8.46
N LEU A 81 3.61 19.37 -8.27
CA LEU A 81 2.32 18.79 -8.61
C LEU A 81 1.18 19.54 -7.89
N GLY A 82 1.33 19.85 -6.62
CA GLY A 82 0.33 20.58 -5.83
C GLY A 82 -0.01 21.98 -6.37
N LYS A 83 0.89 22.60 -7.14
CA LYS A 83 0.67 23.90 -7.79
C LYS A 83 -0.10 23.81 -9.10
N LYS A 84 -0.17 22.62 -9.71
CA LYS A 84 -0.84 22.44 -11.01
C LYS A 84 -2.34 22.75 -10.93
N ARG A 85 -2.89 23.31 -12.00
CA ARG A 85 -4.30 23.63 -12.14
C ARG A 85 -4.75 23.28 -13.55
N VAL A 86 -5.96 22.76 -13.67
CA VAL A 86 -6.62 22.51 -14.95
C VAL A 86 -7.95 23.27 -14.95
N ASP A 87 -8.14 24.16 -15.89
CA ASP A 87 -9.31 25.07 -15.95
C ASP A 87 -9.58 25.81 -14.62
N GLY A 88 -8.52 26.28 -13.98
CA GLY A 88 -8.56 26.96 -12.69
C GLY A 88 -8.85 26.07 -11.48
N LYS A 89 -9.14 24.77 -11.69
CA LYS A 89 -9.39 23.80 -10.61
C LYS A 89 -8.10 23.17 -10.13
N VAL A 90 -8.06 22.86 -8.84
CA VAL A 90 -6.95 22.09 -8.25
C VAL A 90 -6.91 20.68 -8.83
N VAL A 91 -5.70 20.16 -8.98
CA VAL A 91 -5.48 18.77 -9.37
C VAL A 91 -5.50 17.89 -8.15
N GLN A 92 -6.10 16.73 -8.27
CA GLN A 92 -6.18 15.68 -7.26
C GLN A 92 -5.36 14.49 -7.72
N TYR A 93 -4.58 13.92 -6.82
CA TYR A 93 -3.62 12.87 -7.15
C TYR A 93 -3.94 11.57 -6.41
N GLU A 94 -3.59 10.45 -7.02
CA GLU A 94 -3.57 9.13 -6.39
C GLU A 94 -2.20 8.49 -6.61
N MET A 95 -1.50 8.13 -5.53
CA MET A 95 -0.31 7.28 -5.59
C MET A 95 -0.77 5.83 -5.72
N LEU A 96 -0.71 5.27 -6.94
CA LEU A 96 -1.31 3.96 -7.22
C LEU A 96 -0.60 2.80 -6.51
N CYS A 97 0.72 2.87 -6.40
CA CYS A 97 1.54 1.82 -5.79
C CYS A 97 1.69 1.95 -4.26
N GLY A 98 1.06 3.00 -3.67
CA GLY A 98 1.26 3.33 -2.26
C GLY A 98 2.57 4.04 -1.99
N ILE A 99 2.82 4.35 -0.74
CA ILE A 99 4.05 5.01 -0.29
C ILE A 99 4.90 4.06 0.55
N ASP A 100 6.20 4.18 0.42
CA ASP A 100 7.16 3.48 1.25
C ASP A 100 7.36 4.25 2.55
N TYR A 101 6.90 3.66 3.66
CA TYR A 101 6.95 4.25 5.00
C TYR A 101 8.38 4.63 5.44
N ARG A 102 9.40 3.95 4.92
CA ARG A 102 10.82 4.15 5.29
C ARG A 102 11.37 5.48 4.80
N PHE A 103 10.74 6.09 3.82
CA PHE A 103 11.07 7.41 3.28
C PHE A 103 10.08 8.50 3.67
N LEU A 104 9.04 8.16 4.43
CA LEU A 104 8.04 9.14 4.84
C LEU A 104 8.57 10.01 5.97
N THR A 105 8.86 11.28 5.65
CA THR A 105 9.18 12.31 6.63
C THR A 105 7.94 13.18 6.94
N PRO A 106 7.92 13.92 8.06
CA PRO A 106 6.84 14.87 8.33
C PRO A 106 6.63 15.88 7.20
N GLU A 107 7.71 16.37 6.57
CA GLU A 107 7.64 17.32 5.46
C GLU A 107 7.01 16.70 4.21
N LEU A 108 7.36 15.43 3.90
CA LEU A 108 6.76 14.69 2.79
C LEU A 108 5.27 14.40 3.07
N ALA A 109 4.94 14.02 4.30
CA ALA A 109 3.55 13.79 4.70
C ALA A 109 2.71 15.07 4.55
N GLN A 110 3.23 16.21 5.01
CA GLN A 110 2.57 17.51 4.84
C GLN A 110 2.41 17.88 3.36
N ALA A 111 3.46 17.71 2.57
CA ALA A 111 3.39 17.99 1.13
C ALA A 111 2.36 17.11 0.40
N LEU A 112 2.26 15.83 0.74
CA LEU A 112 1.25 14.91 0.19
C LEU A 112 -0.18 15.37 0.57
N PHE A 113 -0.38 15.77 1.82
CA PHE A 113 -1.67 16.27 2.30
C PHE A 113 -2.09 17.57 1.59
N ASP A 114 -1.20 18.56 1.53
CA ASP A 114 -1.44 19.88 0.91
C ASP A 114 -1.64 19.77 -0.60
N SER A 115 -0.92 18.85 -1.25
CA SER A 115 -0.99 18.60 -2.69
C SER A 115 -2.14 17.67 -3.09
N ARG A 116 -3.06 17.36 -2.17
CA ARG A 116 -4.28 16.55 -2.40
C ARG A 116 -4.00 15.15 -2.95
N PHE A 117 -3.03 14.48 -2.36
CA PHE A 117 -2.87 13.05 -2.59
C PHE A 117 -3.95 12.27 -1.82
N GLY A 118 -4.67 11.43 -2.54
CA GLY A 118 -5.79 10.66 -2.03
C GLY A 118 -6.01 9.42 -2.89
N ALA A 119 -7.28 9.08 -3.15
CA ALA A 119 -7.65 7.97 -4.02
C ALA A 119 -8.91 8.30 -4.83
N PHE A 120 -9.13 7.55 -5.91
CA PHE A 120 -10.35 7.63 -6.70
C PHE A 120 -11.19 6.36 -6.53
N ASN A 121 -12.51 6.54 -6.45
CA ASN A 121 -13.44 5.42 -6.48
C ASN A 121 -13.73 4.99 -7.94
N LYS A 122 -14.54 3.96 -8.12
CA LYS A 122 -14.93 3.45 -9.45
C LYS A 122 -15.66 4.47 -10.34
N LYS A 123 -16.19 5.55 -9.74
CA LYS A 123 -16.86 6.65 -10.46
C LYS A 123 -15.90 7.83 -10.69
N CYS A 124 -14.60 7.62 -10.51
CA CYS A 124 -13.59 8.67 -10.55
C CYS A 124 -13.85 9.85 -9.59
N GLU A 125 -14.58 9.63 -8.49
CA GLU A 125 -14.72 10.62 -7.44
C GLU A 125 -13.54 10.52 -6.48
N TRP A 126 -12.90 11.65 -6.22
CA TRP A 126 -11.77 11.69 -5.30
C TRP A 126 -12.25 11.67 -3.84
N TYR A 127 -11.51 10.95 -3.02
CA TYR A 127 -11.67 10.97 -1.57
C TYR A 127 -10.30 10.91 -0.91
N ARG A 128 -10.21 11.46 0.29
CA ARG A 128 -8.97 11.42 1.05
C ARG A 128 -8.69 9.98 1.47
N SER A 129 -7.61 9.43 0.97
CA SER A 129 -7.10 8.11 1.40
C SER A 129 -5.67 7.97 0.94
N ILE A 130 -4.77 7.70 1.87
CA ILE A 130 -3.36 7.48 1.58
C ILE A 130 -3.00 6.02 1.84
N ARG A 131 -2.08 5.48 1.04
CA ARG A 131 -1.72 4.06 1.09
C ARG A 131 -0.27 3.90 1.51
N ILE A 132 -0.02 3.04 2.52
CA ILE A 132 1.31 2.68 3.00
C ILE A 132 1.57 1.22 2.61
N ALA A 133 2.72 0.92 1.99
CA ALA A 133 3.11 -0.46 1.70
C ALA A 133 3.74 -1.12 2.93
N TRP A 134 3.20 -2.25 3.37
CA TRP A 134 3.79 -3.12 4.40
C TRP A 134 4.06 -4.51 3.81
N ASP A 135 5.02 -4.56 2.91
CA ASP A 135 5.42 -5.80 2.23
C ASP A 135 6.53 -6.56 2.97
N GLU A 136 7.01 -6.00 4.09
CA GLU A 136 8.06 -6.56 4.91
C GLU A 136 7.52 -7.50 6.00
N GLU A 137 8.44 -8.09 6.75
CA GLU A 137 8.13 -8.95 7.89
C GLU A 137 7.38 -8.20 9.02
N PHE A 138 6.86 -8.95 9.96
CA PHE A 138 6.11 -8.42 11.10
C PHE A 138 6.96 -7.51 12.01
N THR A 139 8.28 -7.70 12.02
CA THR A 139 9.24 -6.91 12.81
C THR A 139 9.20 -5.41 12.51
N GLU A 140 8.72 -5.01 11.34
CA GLU A 140 8.61 -3.60 10.94
C GLU A 140 7.37 -2.88 11.53
N GLN A 141 6.60 -3.54 12.38
CA GLN A 141 5.32 -3.02 12.91
C GLN A 141 5.42 -1.62 13.55
N GLU A 142 6.49 -1.34 14.31
CA GLU A 142 6.64 -0.03 14.96
C GLU A 142 6.90 1.08 13.93
N LYS A 143 7.68 0.81 12.89
CA LYS A 143 7.92 1.78 11.81
C LYS A 143 6.64 2.09 11.03
N ILE A 144 5.80 1.08 10.79
CA ILE A 144 4.47 1.27 10.15
C ILE A 144 3.59 2.14 11.06
N LYS A 145 3.56 1.85 12.36
CA LYS A 145 2.81 2.65 13.34
C LYS A 145 3.27 4.10 13.39
N ASP A 146 4.58 4.33 13.33
CA ASP A 146 5.13 5.69 13.32
C ASP A 146 4.80 6.43 12.01
N ALA A 147 4.79 5.73 10.87
CA ALA A 147 4.33 6.30 9.61
C ALA A 147 2.83 6.69 9.65
N ILE A 148 1.99 5.83 10.26
CA ILE A 148 0.57 6.15 10.49
C ILE A 148 0.44 7.42 11.33
N LYS A 149 1.13 7.52 12.46
CA LYS A 149 1.13 8.71 13.31
C LYS A 149 1.61 9.96 12.57
N THR A 150 2.65 9.83 11.74
CA THR A 150 3.15 10.93 10.93
C THR A 150 2.08 11.46 9.99
N LEU A 151 1.31 10.57 9.35
CA LEU A 151 0.18 10.96 8.49
C LEU A 151 -0.96 11.58 9.31
N GLU A 152 -1.27 11.05 10.48
CA GLU A 152 -2.30 11.60 11.37
C GLU A 152 -1.94 13.02 11.84
N THR A 153 -0.67 13.29 12.12
CA THR A 153 -0.19 14.61 12.57
C THR A 153 -0.43 15.70 11.51
N VAL A 154 -0.40 15.36 10.22
CA VAL A 154 -0.65 16.33 9.14
C VAL A 154 -2.13 16.42 8.73
N GLY A 155 -3.01 15.61 9.33
CA GLY A 155 -4.47 15.74 9.16
C GLY A 155 -5.18 14.58 8.45
N TYR A 156 -4.49 13.47 8.11
CA TYR A 156 -5.20 12.24 7.74
C TYR A 156 -5.81 11.59 8.99
N SER A 157 -7.07 11.18 8.93
CA SER A 157 -7.62 10.31 9.97
C SER A 157 -7.16 8.86 9.75
N SER A 158 -7.15 8.05 10.81
CA SER A 158 -6.80 6.62 10.69
C SER A 158 -7.66 5.89 9.65
N GLU A 159 -8.95 6.20 9.57
CA GLU A 159 -9.86 5.63 8.54
C GLU A 159 -9.56 6.10 7.09
N GLU A 160 -8.72 7.11 6.90
CA GLU A 160 -8.22 7.56 5.59
C GLU A 160 -6.89 6.91 5.23
N ILE A 161 -6.27 6.17 6.15
CA ILE A 161 -5.02 5.45 5.91
C ILE A 161 -5.33 3.99 5.58
N MET A 162 -4.68 3.48 4.54
CA MET A 162 -4.80 2.10 4.09
C MET A 162 -3.43 1.43 4.03
N VAL A 163 -3.30 0.29 4.66
CA VAL A 163 -2.07 -0.51 4.64
C VAL A 163 -2.17 -1.57 3.53
N PHE A 164 -1.28 -1.50 2.56
CA PHE A 164 -1.10 -2.52 1.54
C PHE A 164 -0.31 -3.69 2.13
N MET A 165 -0.80 -4.90 1.93
CA MET A 165 -0.12 -6.12 2.35
C MET A 165 0.03 -7.05 1.16
N ILE A 166 1.27 -7.42 0.84
CA ILE A 166 1.49 -8.44 -0.17
C ILE A 166 0.99 -9.79 0.34
N CYS A 167 0.14 -10.42 -0.44
CA CYS A 167 -0.49 -11.71 -0.17
C CYS A 167 -0.06 -12.72 -1.22
N ASN A 168 -0.16 -14.03 -0.93
CA ASN A 168 0.30 -15.09 -1.83
C ASN A 168 1.80 -14.97 -2.19
N TRP A 169 2.60 -14.48 -1.27
CA TRP A 169 4.05 -14.36 -1.35
C TRP A 169 4.72 -15.14 -0.22
N LYS A 170 6.06 -15.08 -0.14
CA LYS A 170 6.88 -15.79 0.87
C LYS A 170 6.54 -15.43 2.33
N ILE A 171 5.84 -14.31 2.57
CA ILE A 171 5.33 -13.97 3.90
C ILE A 171 4.23 -14.96 4.31
N PRO A 172 4.37 -15.65 5.44
CA PRO A 172 3.38 -16.63 5.90
C PRO A 172 1.99 -16.01 6.09
N TYR A 173 0.95 -16.75 5.74
CA TYR A 173 -0.45 -16.35 5.95
C TYR A 173 -0.71 -15.91 7.40
N SER A 174 -0.17 -16.61 8.40
CA SER A 174 -0.29 -16.26 9.82
C SER A 174 0.32 -14.92 10.15
N THR A 175 1.43 -14.55 9.51
CA THR A 175 2.05 -13.23 9.66
C THR A 175 1.13 -12.12 9.16
N ASN A 176 0.50 -12.30 7.99
CA ASN A 176 -0.44 -11.31 7.47
C ASN A 176 -1.72 -11.22 8.32
N LEU A 177 -2.16 -12.30 8.96
CA LEU A 177 -3.25 -12.22 9.94
C LEU A 177 -2.87 -11.36 11.16
N ARG A 178 -1.66 -11.51 11.68
CA ARG A 178 -1.15 -10.66 12.78
C ARG A 178 -1.05 -9.19 12.36
N LYS A 179 -0.59 -8.89 11.14
CA LYS A 179 -0.59 -7.53 10.58
C LYS A 179 -2.01 -6.97 10.50
N LEU A 180 -2.97 -7.76 10.02
CA LEU A 180 -4.38 -7.35 9.98
C LEU A 180 -4.92 -7.04 11.37
N ASP A 181 -4.56 -7.82 12.39
CA ASP A 181 -5.00 -7.57 13.77
C ASP A 181 -4.41 -6.26 14.32
N LEU A 182 -3.17 -5.92 14.00
CA LEU A 182 -2.60 -4.61 14.33
C LEU A 182 -3.33 -3.47 13.59
N CYS A 183 -3.63 -3.63 12.31
CA CYS A 183 -4.41 -2.63 11.56
C CYS A 183 -5.80 -2.39 12.16
N LYS A 184 -6.43 -3.44 12.74
CA LYS A 184 -7.68 -3.28 13.51
C LYS A 184 -7.49 -2.42 14.76
N ILE A 185 -6.41 -2.67 15.52
CA ILE A 185 -6.07 -1.90 16.72
C ILE A 185 -5.77 -0.43 16.36
N TRP A 186 -5.08 -0.18 15.25
CA TRP A 186 -4.76 1.17 14.78
C TRP A 186 -5.91 1.88 14.07
N GLY A 187 -7.02 1.19 13.80
CA GLY A 187 -8.19 1.77 13.11
C GLY A 187 -7.95 2.09 11.64
N VAL A 188 -6.93 1.50 11.00
CA VAL A 188 -6.58 1.74 9.59
C VAL A 188 -7.10 0.64 8.68
N LYS A 189 -7.43 0.99 7.43
CA LYS A 189 -7.88 0.03 6.42
C LYS A 189 -6.74 -0.85 5.92
N VAL A 190 -7.10 -1.97 5.30
CA VAL A 190 -6.16 -2.92 4.69
C VAL A 190 -6.52 -3.17 3.24
N ALA A 191 -5.53 -3.17 2.37
CA ALA A 191 -5.65 -3.69 1.00
C ALA A 191 -4.83 -4.97 0.85
N ASP A 192 -5.50 -6.02 0.39
CA ASP A 192 -4.93 -7.32 0.09
C ASP A 192 -4.37 -7.31 -1.36
N CYS A 193 -3.07 -7.09 -1.51
CA CYS A 193 -2.37 -7.07 -2.78
C CYS A 193 -1.83 -8.46 -3.08
N TYR A 194 -2.54 -9.23 -3.91
CA TYR A 194 -2.09 -10.60 -4.23
C TYR A 194 -0.98 -10.58 -5.27
N TYR A 195 0.13 -11.21 -4.92
CA TYR A 195 1.16 -11.50 -5.89
C TYR A 195 0.60 -12.45 -6.95
N ASP A 196 0.67 -12.00 -8.19
CA ASP A 196 0.28 -12.74 -9.36
C ASP A 196 1.51 -13.05 -10.20
N ASN A 197 1.63 -14.30 -10.62
CA ASN A 197 2.66 -14.67 -11.57
C ASN A 197 2.24 -14.15 -12.95
N GLN A 198 2.84 -13.07 -13.39
CA GLN A 198 2.54 -12.38 -14.66
C GLN A 198 2.70 -13.26 -15.93
N LEU A 199 3.11 -14.50 -15.77
CA LEU A 199 3.35 -15.43 -16.86
C LEU A 199 2.12 -16.23 -17.29
N GLY A 200 0.94 -15.98 -16.73
CA GLY A 200 -0.27 -16.74 -17.07
C GLY A 200 -1.59 -15.97 -16.91
N PRO A 201 -2.63 -16.36 -17.64
CA PRO A 201 -3.94 -15.70 -17.61
C PRO A 201 -4.76 -16.02 -16.34
N THR A 202 -4.29 -16.91 -15.49
CA THR A 202 -5.01 -17.39 -14.31
C THR A 202 -4.20 -17.16 -13.04
N PHE A 203 -4.85 -16.57 -12.04
CA PHE A 203 -4.31 -16.43 -10.70
C PHE A 203 -3.95 -17.82 -10.12
N ILE A 204 -2.69 -18.01 -9.75
CA ILE A 204 -2.18 -19.26 -9.21
C ILE A 204 -1.79 -19.06 -7.74
N PRO A 205 -2.26 -19.90 -6.81
CA PRO A 205 -1.73 -19.96 -5.46
C PRO A 205 -0.26 -20.41 -5.49
N LEU A 206 0.67 -19.55 -5.06
CA LEU A 206 2.11 -19.84 -5.09
C LEU A 206 2.65 -20.23 -3.71
N HIS A 207 2.42 -19.41 -2.71
CA HIS A 207 2.94 -19.59 -1.36
C HIS A 207 1.85 -19.83 -0.33
N TRP A 208 0.62 -19.42 -0.64
CA TRP A 208 -0.56 -19.64 0.18
C TRP A 208 -1.49 -20.65 -0.48
N GLU A 209 -2.24 -21.38 0.33
CA GLU A 209 -3.34 -22.18 -0.17
C GLU A 209 -4.48 -21.28 -0.67
N LEU A 210 -5.24 -21.76 -1.66
CA LEU A 210 -6.39 -21.03 -2.19
C LEU A 210 -7.41 -20.66 -1.10
N LYS A 211 -7.61 -21.56 -0.12
CA LYS A 211 -8.46 -21.31 1.05
C LYS A 211 -7.97 -20.14 1.90
N GLN A 212 -6.65 -20.04 2.11
CA GLN A 212 -6.04 -18.94 2.87
C GLN A 212 -6.21 -17.61 2.15
N ILE A 213 -6.07 -17.60 0.81
CA ILE A 213 -6.28 -16.40 -0.02
C ILE A 213 -7.71 -15.89 0.13
N TYR A 214 -8.72 -16.76 -0.03
CA TYR A 214 -10.11 -16.35 0.12
C TYR A 214 -10.46 -15.93 1.55
N ASP A 215 -9.90 -16.59 2.55
CA ASP A 215 -10.14 -16.26 3.96
C ASP A 215 -9.55 -14.90 4.30
N PHE A 216 -8.30 -14.61 3.91
CA PHE A 216 -7.68 -13.31 4.15
C PHE A 216 -8.47 -12.18 3.47
N ARG A 217 -8.84 -12.36 2.19
CA ARG A 217 -9.67 -11.39 1.45
C ARG A 217 -10.98 -11.10 2.17
N ARG A 218 -11.67 -12.13 2.65
CA ARG A 218 -12.92 -11.98 3.40
C ARG A 218 -12.69 -11.20 4.70
N LYS A 219 -11.64 -11.51 5.46
CA LYS A 219 -11.30 -10.84 6.71
C LYS A 219 -10.94 -9.38 6.51
N ALA A 220 -10.09 -9.08 5.52
CA ALA A 220 -9.71 -7.71 5.17
C ALA A 220 -10.93 -6.87 4.75
N ARG A 221 -11.80 -7.42 3.89
CA ARG A 221 -13.03 -6.74 3.48
C ARG A 221 -13.99 -6.49 4.65
N LYS A 222 -14.19 -7.48 5.53
CA LYS A 222 -15.03 -7.32 6.73
C LYS A 222 -14.46 -6.22 7.63
N HIS A 223 -13.16 -6.22 7.86
CA HIS A 223 -12.49 -5.18 8.64
C HIS A 223 -12.71 -3.79 8.05
N ASN A 224 -12.49 -3.60 6.75
CA ASN A 224 -12.69 -2.32 6.08
C ASN A 224 -14.16 -1.85 6.14
N GLN A 225 -15.12 -2.78 6.08
CA GLN A 225 -16.55 -2.47 6.26
C GLN A 225 -16.85 -1.98 7.69
N MET A 226 -16.25 -2.61 8.71
CA MET A 226 -16.44 -2.17 10.11
C MET A 226 -15.93 -0.74 10.30
N ILE A 227 -14.75 -0.39 9.77
CA ILE A 227 -14.24 0.99 9.78
C ILE A 227 -15.21 1.92 9.04
N ARG A 228 -15.61 1.58 7.82
CA ARG A 228 -16.49 2.42 6.99
C ARG A 228 -17.83 2.73 7.64
N PHE A 229 -18.40 1.76 8.34
CA PHE A 229 -19.70 1.89 8.99
C PHE A 229 -19.61 2.27 10.48
N LYS A 230 -18.40 2.56 10.98
CA LYS A 230 -18.12 2.90 12.39
C LYS A 230 -18.71 1.88 13.36
N ILE A 231 -18.62 0.61 12.98
CA ILE A 231 -19.04 -0.51 13.83
C ILE A 231 -17.85 -0.83 14.74
N ASP A 232 -18.00 -0.58 16.05
CA ASP A 232 -17.01 -1.00 17.03
C ASP A 232 -16.76 -2.51 16.91
N PRO A 233 -15.50 -2.94 16.76
CA PRO A 233 -15.20 -4.34 16.85
C PRO A 233 -15.58 -4.78 18.25
N GLN A 234 -16.67 -5.54 18.38
CA GLN A 234 -16.98 -6.23 19.63
C GLN A 234 -15.69 -6.93 20.06
N PRO A 235 -15.17 -6.70 21.29
CA PRO A 235 -14.02 -7.44 21.75
C PRO A 235 -14.40 -8.91 21.65
N SER A 236 -13.70 -9.64 20.77
CA SER A 236 -13.75 -11.09 20.79
C SER A 236 -13.26 -11.47 22.19
N ILE A 237 -14.20 -11.84 23.08
CA ILE A 237 -13.89 -12.43 24.36
C ILE A 237 -12.92 -13.56 24.06
N ASN A 238 -11.66 -13.35 24.36
CA ASN A 238 -10.62 -14.34 24.22
C ASN A 238 -10.97 -15.53 25.11
N GLN A 239 -11.54 -16.58 24.53
CA GLN A 239 -11.68 -17.89 25.17
C GLN A 239 -10.34 -18.61 25.33
N HIS A 240 -9.20 -17.92 25.31
CA HIS A 240 -7.87 -18.49 25.47
C HIS A 240 -7.03 -17.87 26.58
N SER A 241 -7.65 -17.22 27.57
CA SER A 241 -6.91 -16.77 28.76
C SER A 241 -7.02 -17.70 29.98
N ASN A 242 -7.32 -18.97 29.76
CA ASN A 242 -7.27 -19.98 30.83
C ASN A 242 -6.33 -21.11 30.46
N MET A 243 -5.04 -20.87 30.47
CA MET A 243 -3.98 -21.88 30.63
C MET A 243 -2.60 -21.25 30.73
N ILE A 244 -2.33 -20.50 31.78
CA ILE A 244 -0.99 -20.40 32.39
C ILE A 244 -1.23 -19.89 33.81
N ASP A 245 -1.64 -20.80 34.67
CA ASP A 245 -1.42 -20.66 36.10
C ASP A 245 -0.97 -22.06 36.57
N ILE A 246 0.30 -22.35 36.39
CA ILE A 246 0.94 -23.44 37.05
C ILE A 246 1.86 -22.83 38.10
N SER A 247 1.32 -22.78 39.27
CA SER A 247 1.94 -22.59 40.56
C SER A 247 3.37 -23.20 40.64
N ILE A 248 4.34 -22.32 40.82
CA ILE A 248 5.59 -22.67 41.51
C ILE A 248 5.30 -22.52 43.00
N LYS A 249 5.02 -23.64 43.66
CA LYS A 249 5.23 -23.83 45.10
C LYS A 249 6.06 -25.08 45.23
N GLY A 250 7.21 -24.98 45.56
CA GLY A 250 8.08 -25.27 46.70
C GLY A 250 8.11 -26.74 47.06
N GLU A 251 9.23 -27.32 46.92
CA GLU A 251 10.04 -27.94 47.98
C GLU A 251 11.42 -28.18 47.41
#